data_1e64e4cd11d5e9b93d5a9ffbf157bd14
#
_entry.id   1e64e4cd11d5e9b93d5a9ffbf157bd14
#
_cell.length_a   1.000
_cell.length_b   1.000
_cell.length_c   1.000
_cell.angle_alpha   90.00
_cell.angle_beta   90.00
_cell.angle_gamma   90.00
#
_symmetry.space_group_name_H-M   'P 1'
#
loop_
_entity.id
_entity.type
_entity.pdbx_description
1 polymer ?
#
loop_
_entity_poly.entity_id
_entity_poly.type
_entity_poly.pdbx_seq_one_letter_code
_entity_poly.pdbx_strand_id
1 'polypeptide(L)' 'MWKEKAGEIAGKIWTALNGTEGMTLKELKKKAKLNEKDLHLGLGWLLREDKLSMEEIEGEWFIRLS' A
#
# COMPACT_ATOMS: atom_id res chain seq x y z
N MET A 1 -2.38 16.21 -11.40
CA MET A 1 -1.14 15.60 -11.97
C MET A 1 -0.88 14.26 -11.32
N TRP A 2 -0.26 13.36 -12.07
CA TRP A 2 -0.01 11.99 -11.61
C TRP A 2 0.82 11.91 -10.34
N LYS A 3 1.87 12.74 -10.23
CA LYS A 3 2.75 12.72 -9.05
C LYS A 3 2.02 13.09 -7.77
N GLU A 4 1.17 14.10 -7.86
CA GLU A 4 0.41 14.56 -6.70
C GLU A 4 -0.59 13.50 -6.26
N LYS A 5 -1.27 12.88 -7.23
CA LYS A 5 -2.22 11.82 -6.96
C LYS A 5 -1.53 10.60 -6.36
N ALA A 6 -0.40 10.19 -6.95
CA ALA A 6 0.35 9.04 -6.45
C ALA A 6 0.84 9.28 -5.03
N GLY A 7 1.34 10.48 -4.73
CA GLY A 7 1.79 10.83 -3.38
C GLY A 7 0.65 10.84 -2.37
N GLU A 8 -0.51 11.34 -2.78
CA GLU A 8 -1.70 11.37 -1.93
C GLU A 8 -2.18 9.96 -1.60
N ILE A 9 -2.25 9.11 -2.62
CA ILE A 9 -2.64 7.71 -2.46
C ILE A 9 -1.63 6.96 -1.61
N ALA A 10 -0.34 7.19 -1.87
CA ALA A 10 0.73 6.58 -1.07
C ALA A 10 0.61 6.97 0.40
N GLY A 11 0.25 8.23 0.67
CA GLY A 11 0.00 8.70 2.04
C GLY A 11 -1.14 7.96 2.71
N LYS A 12 -2.21 7.66 1.98
CA LYS A 12 -3.34 6.89 2.52
C LYS A 12 -2.92 5.48 2.87
N ILE A 13 -2.11 4.85 2.01
CA ILE A 13 -1.61 3.50 2.24
C ILE A 13 -0.69 3.50 3.46
N TRP A 14 0.23 4.45 3.51
CA TRP A 14 1.15 4.58 4.64
C TRP A 14 0.39 4.73 5.96
N THR A 15 -0.61 5.61 5.97
CA THR A 15 -1.43 5.84 7.17
C THR A 15 -2.17 4.57 7.59
N ALA A 16 -2.68 3.81 6.62
CA ALA A 16 -3.39 2.57 6.92
C ALA A 16 -2.46 1.51 7.54
N LEU A 17 -1.20 1.49 7.14
CA LEU A 17 -0.23 0.52 7.62
C LEU A 17 0.49 0.96 8.89
N ASN A 18 0.58 2.26 9.10
CA ASN A 18 1.31 2.79 10.24
C ASN A 18 0.74 2.31 11.57
N GLY A 19 1.60 1.82 12.44
CA GLY A 19 1.18 1.30 13.73
C GLY A 19 0.68 -0.14 13.69
N THR A 20 0.70 -0.78 12.52
CA THR A 20 0.29 -2.18 12.36
C THR A 20 1.51 -3.04 12.07
N GLU A 21 1.35 -4.35 12.21
CA GLU A 21 2.40 -5.31 11.84
C GLU A 21 2.37 -5.62 10.35
N GLY A 22 1.44 -5.01 9.64
CA GLY A 22 1.20 -5.27 8.24
C GLY A 22 -0.17 -5.87 8.03
N MET A 23 -0.55 -6.02 6.78
CA MET A 23 -1.85 -6.59 6.43
C MET A 23 -1.83 -7.15 5.02
N THR A 24 -2.85 -7.93 4.69
CA THR A 24 -2.99 -8.45 3.33
C THR A 24 -3.39 -7.32 2.40
N LEU A 25 -3.16 -7.54 1.11
CA LEU A 25 -3.54 -6.58 0.08
C LEU A 25 -5.04 -6.26 0.15
N LYS A 26 -5.85 -7.28 0.37
CA LYS A 26 -7.30 -7.15 0.47
C LYS A 26 -7.71 -6.28 1.66
N GLU A 27 -7.08 -6.51 2.81
CA GLU A 27 -7.33 -5.71 4.01
C GLU A 27 -6.89 -4.26 3.82
N LEU A 28 -5.75 -4.07 3.18
CA LEU A 28 -5.22 -2.74 2.91
C LEU A 28 -6.15 -1.95 1.99
N LYS A 29 -6.63 -2.58 0.94
CA LYS A 29 -7.57 -1.95 0.01
C LYS A 29 -8.80 -1.43 0.74
N LYS A 30 -9.33 -2.25 1.62
CA LYS A 30 -10.53 -1.92 2.38
C LYS A 30 -10.26 -0.81 3.40
N LYS A 31 -9.17 -0.92 4.13
CA LYS A 31 -8.82 0.06 5.17
C LYS A 31 -8.49 1.43 4.58
N ALA A 32 -7.74 1.45 3.50
CA ALA A 32 -7.36 2.70 2.83
C ALA A 32 -8.49 3.26 1.95
N LYS A 33 -9.55 2.49 1.75
CA LYS A 33 -10.71 2.88 0.92
C LYS A 33 -10.30 3.26 -0.50
N LEU A 34 -9.48 2.43 -1.09
CA LEU A 34 -8.97 2.64 -2.46
C LEU A 34 -9.53 1.58 -3.40
N ASN A 35 -9.69 1.95 -4.67
CA ASN A 35 -9.98 0.96 -5.69
C ASN A 35 -8.67 0.28 -6.08
N GLU A 36 -8.74 -0.80 -6.84
CA GLU A 36 -7.55 -1.56 -7.20
C GLU A 36 -6.51 -0.75 -7.98
N LYS A 37 -6.98 0.08 -8.88
CA LYS A 37 -6.11 0.91 -9.71
C LYS A 37 -5.27 1.85 -8.84
N ASP A 38 -5.94 2.57 -7.93
CA ASP A 38 -5.26 3.52 -7.06
C ASP A 38 -4.38 2.80 -6.05
N LEU A 39 -4.84 1.66 -5.53
CA LEU A 39 -4.04 0.85 -4.64
C LEU A 39 -2.72 0.44 -5.28
N HIS A 40 -2.78 -0.08 -6.51
CA HIS A 40 -1.57 -0.50 -7.22
C HIS A 40 -0.65 0.68 -7.54
N LEU A 41 -1.22 1.83 -7.87
CA LEU A 41 -0.44 3.03 -8.11
C LEU A 41 0.35 3.45 -6.87
N GLY A 42 -0.32 3.51 -5.73
CA GLY A 42 0.31 3.89 -4.47
C GLY A 42 1.34 2.88 -4.00
N LEU A 43 1.04 1.59 -4.17
CA LEU A 43 1.99 0.52 -3.80
C LEU A 43 3.26 0.62 -4.63
N GLY A 44 3.12 0.83 -5.94
CA GLY A 44 4.28 0.98 -6.82
C GLY A 44 5.13 2.18 -6.42
N TRP A 45 4.49 3.28 -6.07
CA TRP A 45 5.18 4.47 -5.63
C TRP A 45 5.99 4.22 -4.36
N LEU A 46 5.35 3.60 -3.36
CA LEU A 46 6.02 3.31 -2.08
C LEU A 46 7.11 2.27 -2.20
N LEU A 47 6.93 1.27 -3.07
CA LEU A 47 7.97 0.28 -3.34
C LEU A 47 9.19 0.92 -3.96
N ARG A 48 8.98 1.85 -4.88
CA ARG A 48 10.06 2.58 -5.52
C ARG A 48 10.87 3.39 -4.49
N GLU A 49 10.18 3.90 -3.48
CA GLU A 49 10.81 4.69 -2.42
C GLU A 49 11.35 3.85 -1.27
N ASP A 50 11.31 2.52 -1.42
CA ASP A 50 11.73 1.59 -0.38
C ASP A 50 11.01 1.77 0.97
N LYS A 51 9.73 2.14 0.89
CA LYS A 51 8.92 2.36 2.10
C LYS A 51 8.09 1.15 2.49
N LEU A 52 8.01 0.16 1.61
CA LEU A 52 7.20 -1.04 1.83
C LEU A 52 8.00 -2.31 1.65
N SER A 53 7.60 -3.33 2.37
CA SER A 53 8.02 -4.71 2.12
C SER A 53 6.78 -5.50 1.74
N MET A 54 6.87 -6.31 0.70
CA MET A 54 5.78 -7.17 0.27
C MET A 54 6.26 -8.61 0.23
N GLU A 55 5.45 -9.50 0.75
CA GLU A 55 5.78 -10.92 0.82
C GLU A 55 4.54 -11.74 0.49
N GLU A 56 4.71 -12.77 -0.31
CA GLU A 56 3.62 -13.68 -0.63
C GLU A 56 3.63 -14.83 0.38
N ILE A 57 2.51 -15.01 1.06
CA ILE A 57 2.35 -16.04 2.07
C ILE A 57 1.08 -16.81 1.73
N GLU A 58 1.24 -18.09 1.39
CA GLU A 58 0.11 -18.98 1.06
C GLU A 58 -0.83 -18.40 0.00
N GLY A 59 -0.25 -17.79 -1.02
CA GLY A 59 -1.02 -17.24 -2.13
C GLY A 59 -1.59 -15.85 -1.89
N GLU A 60 -1.34 -15.27 -0.74
CA GLU A 60 -1.80 -13.92 -0.42
C GLU A 60 -0.60 -12.98 -0.25
N TRP A 61 -0.73 -11.78 -0.79
CA TRP A 61 0.29 -10.75 -0.61
C TRP A 61 0.08 -10.05 0.73
N PHE A 62 1.14 -10.03 1.51
CA PHE A 62 1.20 -9.38 2.82
C PHE A 62 2.09 -8.15 2.71
N ILE A 63 1.59 -7.00 3.14
CA ILE A 63 2.28 -5.72 2.97
C ILE A 63 2.55 -5.09 4.33
N ARG A 64 3.77 -4.59 4.50
CA ARG A 64 4.12 -3.88 5.72
C ARG A 64 5.08 -2.75 5.41
N LEU A 65 5.18 -1.80 6.32
CA LEU A 65 6.15 -0.71 6.19
C LEU A 65 7.57 -1.25 6.44
N SER A 66 8.48 -0.76 5.65
CA SER A 66 9.90 -1.12 5.81
C SER A 66 10.51 -0.44 7.02
#